data_929741ba35be6bec38dc42a83dda2804
#
_entry.id   929741ba35be6bec38dc42a83dda2804
#
_cell.length_a   1.000
_cell.length_b   1.000
_cell.length_c   1.000
_cell.angle_alpha   90.00
_cell.angle_beta   90.00
_cell.angle_gamma   90.00
#
_symmetry.space_group_name_H-M   'P 1'
#
loop_
_entity.id
_entity.type
_entity.pdbx_description
1 polymer ?
#
loop_
_entity_poly.entity_id
_entity_poly.type
_entity_poly.pdbx_seq_one_letter_code
_entity_poly.pdbx_strand_id
1 'polypeptide(L)'
;MLWLLHGNLGSPADWKPVMDFLRAGGVEARALNLWRYLECCPKSLKDMGRVLCSEIASQDRHPLICGYSLGGRLAMQAVLAHPPLLKGAIFVSANPGLEHEVERASRRAKDE
;
A
#
# COMPACT_ATOMS: atom_id res chain seq x y z
N MET A 1 10.59 9.78 -4.28
CA MET A 1 10.97 8.47 -3.75
C MET A 1 9.82 7.48 -3.94
N LEU A 2 10.13 6.23 -4.11
CA LEU A 2 9.13 5.17 -4.21
C LEU A 2 8.90 4.55 -2.84
N TRP A 3 7.65 4.54 -2.40
CA TRP A 3 7.24 3.97 -1.12
C TRP A 3 6.55 2.64 -1.35
N LEU A 4 7.02 1.59 -0.68
CA LEU A 4 6.60 0.21 -0.91
C LEU A 4 5.78 -0.31 0.26
N LEU A 5 4.58 -0.80 -0.02
CA LEU A 5 3.64 -1.30 0.98
C LEU A 5 3.43 -2.81 0.79
N HIS A 6 3.78 -3.58 1.81
CA HIS A 6 3.69 -5.05 1.76
C HIS A 6 2.24 -5.56 1.88
N GLY A 7 2.05 -6.83 1.56
CA GLY A 7 0.75 -7.47 1.66
C GLY A 7 0.41 -7.95 3.06
N ASN A 8 -0.79 -8.53 3.17
CA ASN A 8 -1.23 -9.19 4.40
C ASN A 8 -0.30 -10.36 4.69
N LEU A 9 0.03 -10.56 5.97
CA LEU A 9 1.00 -11.55 6.45
C LEU A 9 2.44 -11.30 5.96
N GLY A 10 2.67 -10.17 5.30
CA GLY A 10 3.99 -9.78 4.84
C GLY A 10 4.72 -8.86 5.79
N SER A 11 5.87 -8.38 5.33
CA SER A 11 6.68 -7.42 6.06
C SER A 11 7.50 -6.58 5.08
N PRO A 12 8.15 -5.49 5.55
CA PRO A 12 9.03 -4.72 4.68
C PRO A 12 10.13 -5.56 4.01
N ALA A 13 10.56 -6.64 4.65
CA ALA A 13 11.60 -7.51 4.11
C ALA A 13 11.20 -8.19 2.80
N ASP A 14 9.90 -8.34 2.54
CA ASP A 14 9.41 -8.91 1.29
C ASP A 14 9.82 -8.08 0.07
N TRP A 15 10.06 -6.80 0.27
CA TRP A 15 10.47 -5.89 -0.79
C TRP A 15 11.96 -5.83 -1.03
N LYS A 16 12.76 -6.53 -0.23
CA LYS A 16 14.23 -6.45 -0.32
C LYS A 16 14.77 -6.75 -1.73
N PRO A 17 14.37 -7.84 -2.41
CA PRO A 17 14.86 -8.09 -3.77
C PRO A 17 14.52 -6.97 -4.74
N VAL A 18 13.31 -6.42 -4.64
CA VAL A 18 12.86 -5.31 -5.48
C VAL A 18 13.65 -4.05 -5.16
N MET A 19 13.86 -3.76 -3.89
CA MET A 19 14.62 -2.58 -3.46
C MET A 19 16.07 -2.65 -3.94
N ASP A 20 16.69 -3.82 -3.84
CA ASP A 20 18.06 -4.02 -4.30
C ASP A 20 18.17 -3.79 -5.81
N PHE A 21 17.20 -4.30 -6.57
CA PHE A 21 17.12 -4.08 -8.01
C PHE A 21 16.95 -2.60 -8.37
N LEU A 22 16.04 -1.92 -7.70
CA LEU A 22 15.78 -0.50 -7.92
C LEU A 22 16.97 0.36 -7.57
N ARG A 23 17.62 0.05 -6.46
CA ARG A 23 18.80 0.79 -6.01
C ARG A 23 19.95 0.64 -6.99
N ALA A 24 20.13 -0.54 -7.55
CA ALA A 24 21.15 -0.77 -8.58
C ALA A 24 20.89 0.08 -9.83
N GLY A 25 19.61 0.40 -10.12
CA GLY A 25 19.23 1.29 -11.21
C GLY A 25 19.15 2.75 -10.83
N GLY A 26 19.58 3.13 -9.62
CA GLY A 26 19.58 4.52 -9.17
C GLY A 26 18.23 5.02 -8.64
N VAL A 27 17.29 4.13 -8.34
CA VAL A 27 15.97 4.50 -7.83
C VAL A 27 15.96 4.31 -6.32
N GLU A 28 15.63 5.38 -5.60
CA GLU A 28 15.44 5.31 -4.15
C GLU A 28 14.06 4.76 -3.82
N ALA A 29 14.04 3.80 -2.90
CA ALA A 29 12.81 3.20 -2.43
C ALA A 29 12.88 2.95 -0.94
N ARG A 30 11.73 3.02 -0.28
CA ARG A 30 11.60 2.73 1.15
C ARG A 30 10.39 1.82 1.36
N ALA A 31 10.59 0.73 2.09
CA ALA A 31 9.52 -0.17 2.46
C ALA A 31 9.00 0.20 3.84
N LEU A 32 7.68 0.36 3.96
CA LEU A 32 7.04 0.69 5.23
C LEU A 32 6.52 -0.57 5.91
N ASN A 33 6.59 -0.57 7.24
CA ASN A 33 6.02 -1.64 8.04
C ASN A 33 4.56 -1.29 8.35
N LEU A 34 3.63 -1.92 7.64
CA LEU A 34 2.20 -1.63 7.81
C LEU A 34 1.66 -2.06 9.16
N TRP A 35 2.31 -3.01 9.83
CA TRP A 35 1.88 -3.47 11.14
C TRP A 35 1.93 -2.36 12.18
N ARG A 36 2.83 -1.39 12.03
CA ARG A 36 2.91 -0.22 12.91
C ARG A 36 1.64 0.62 12.85
N TYR A 37 1.03 0.72 11.66
CA TYR A 37 -0.20 1.48 11.48
C TYR A 37 -1.40 0.77 12.07
N LEU A 38 -1.40 -0.55 12.06
CA LEU A 38 -2.44 -1.35 12.69
C LEU A 38 -2.41 -1.23 14.21
N GLU A 39 -1.22 -1.11 14.79
CA GLU A 39 -1.06 -0.98 16.25
C GLU A 39 -1.42 0.42 16.74
N CYS A 40 -1.21 1.43 15.93
CA CYS A 40 -1.27 2.82 16.38
C CYS A 40 -2.63 3.46 16.39
N CYS A 41 -3.71 2.91 15.85
CA CYS A 41 -5.02 3.51 16.01
C CYS A 41 -6.03 3.47 14.89
N PRO A 42 -5.72 3.39 13.60
CA PRO A 42 -6.78 3.53 12.62
C PRO A 42 -7.70 2.32 12.67
N LYS A 43 -9.00 2.61 12.74
CA LYS A 43 -10.02 1.57 12.84
C LYS A 43 -10.46 1.07 11.47
N SER A 44 -10.03 1.71 10.40
CA SER A 44 -10.43 1.36 9.04
C SER A 44 -9.27 1.56 8.05
N LEU A 45 -9.38 0.91 6.88
CA LEU A 45 -8.42 1.11 5.80
C LEU A 45 -8.37 2.57 5.35
N LYS A 46 -9.51 3.25 5.36
CA LYS A 46 -9.58 4.66 5.01
C LYS A 46 -8.74 5.52 5.95
N ASP A 47 -8.86 5.29 7.25
CA ASP A 47 -8.10 6.01 8.26
C ASP A 47 -6.62 5.69 8.16
N MET A 48 -6.27 4.43 7.96
CA MET A 48 -4.89 4.01 7.73
C MET A 48 -4.29 4.69 6.51
N GLY A 49 -5.06 4.77 5.42
CA GLY A 49 -4.64 5.45 4.21
C GLY A 49 -4.35 6.93 4.44
N ARG A 50 -5.16 7.60 5.26
CA ARG A 50 -4.94 9.01 5.61
C ARG A 50 -3.66 9.20 6.42
N VAL A 51 -3.46 8.38 7.44
CA VAL A 51 -2.27 8.44 8.29
C VAL A 51 -1.02 8.17 7.46
N LEU A 52 -1.07 7.14 6.64
CA LEU A 52 0.02 6.77 5.74
C LEU A 52 0.38 7.90 4.79
N CYS A 53 -0.62 8.47 4.13
CA CYS A 53 -0.42 9.55 3.18
C CYS A 53 0.18 10.79 3.86
N SER A 54 -0.32 11.13 5.04
CA SER A 54 0.19 12.25 5.84
C SER A 54 1.65 12.05 6.22
N GLU A 55 2.00 10.85 6.66
CA GLU A 55 3.39 10.53 7.05
C GLU A 55 4.33 10.59 5.84
N ILE A 56 3.93 10.02 4.72
CA ILE A 56 4.72 10.06 3.49
C ILE A 56 4.91 11.50 3.01
N ALA A 57 3.84 12.27 2.99
CA ALA A 57 3.87 13.66 2.54
C ALA A 57 4.76 14.53 3.43
N SER A 58 4.90 14.21 4.70
CA SER A 58 5.78 14.94 5.61
C SER A 58 7.27 14.74 5.29
N GLN A 59 7.60 13.67 4.57
CA GLN A 59 8.98 13.28 4.27
C GLN A 59 9.35 13.42 2.80
N ASP A 60 8.38 13.49 1.91
CA ASP A 60 8.60 13.44 0.47
C ASP A 60 7.61 14.35 -0.24
N ARG A 61 8.13 15.25 -1.07
CA ARG A 61 7.31 16.21 -1.82
C ARG A 61 6.64 15.59 -3.05
N HIS A 62 7.25 14.55 -3.61
CA HIS A 62 6.79 13.93 -4.85
C HIS A 62 6.76 12.42 -4.70
N PRO A 63 5.98 11.89 -3.77
CA PRO A 63 5.99 10.47 -3.51
C PRO A 63 5.29 9.68 -4.61
N LEU A 64 5.91 8.53 -4.93
CA LEU A 64 5.29 7.47 -5.70
C LEU A 64 5.03 6.34 -4.71
N ILE A 65 3.90 5.67 -4.84
CA ILE A 65 3.53 4.60 -3.93
C ILE A 65 3.30 3.31 -4.72
N CYS A 66 3.78 2.20 -4.20
CA CYS A 66 3.56 0.88 -4.80
C CYS A 66 3.09 -0.05 -3.69
N GLY A 67 1.92 -0.63 -3.85
CA GLY A 67 1.34 -1.51 -2.86
C GLY A 67 0.97 -2.87 -3.44
N TYR A 68 1.23 -3.92 -2.67
CA TYR A 68 0.90 -5.29 -3.01
C TYR A 68 -0.22 -5.79 -2.09
N SER A 69 -1.29 -6.33 -2.68
CA SER A 69 -2.42 -6.92 -1.95
C SER A 69 -3.01 -5.93 -0.94
N LEU A 70 -2.90 -6.17 0.35
CA LEU A 70 -3.36 -5.24 1.39
C LEU A 70 -2.70 -3.87 1.25
N GLY A 71 -1.39 -3.85 1.01
CA GLY A 71 -0.66 -2.60 0.77
C GLY A 71 -1.19 -1.86 -0.44
N GLY A 72 -1.63 -2.58 -1.48
CA GLY A 72 -2.27 -2.00 -2.64
C GLY A 72 -3.60 -1.35 -2.30
N ARG A 73 -4.39 -1.98 -1.44
CA ARG A 73 -5.67 -1.42 -0.97
C ARG A 73 -5.45 -0.16 -0.15
N LEU A 74 -4.42 -0.15 0.69
CA LEU A 74 -4.04 1.06 1.44
C LEU A 74 -3.56 2.17 0.52
N ALA A 75 -2.78 1.83 -0.50
CA ALA A 75 -2.34 2.80 -1.50
C ALA A 75 -3.53 3.42 -2.23
N MET A 76 -4.54 2.63 -2.56
CA MET A 76 -5.77 3.13 -3.17
C MET A 76 -6.48 4.12 -2.24
N GLN A 77 -6.56 3.83 -0.96
CA GLN A 77 -7.17 4.72 0.01
C GLN A 77 -6.39 6.03 0.15
N ALA A 78 -5.06 5.94 0.12
CA ALA A 78 -4.20 7.13 0.17
C ALA A 78 -4.42 8.03 -1.06
N VAL A 79 -4.53 7.44 -2.24
CA VAL A 79 -4.82 8.17 -3.48
C VAL A 79 -6.18 8.86 -3.41
N LEU A 80 -7.19 8.18 -2.90
CA LEU A 80 -8.53 8.73 -2.77
C LEU A 80 -8.60 9.85 -1.73
N ALA A 81 -7.82 9.74 -0.66
CA ALA A 81 -7.83 10.71 0.42
C ALA A 81 -7.12 12.02 0.04
N HIS A 82 -5.96 11.92 -0.60
CA HIS A 82 -5.12 13.08 -0.90
C HIS A 82 -4.42 12.96 -2.25
N PRO A 83 -5.18 12.92 -3.37
CA PRO A 83 -4.58 12.76 -4.70
C PRO A 83 -3.46 13.77 -5.03
N PRO A 84 -3.56 15.05 -4.62
CA PRO A 84 -2.51 16.03 -4.96
C PRO A 84 -1.16 15.76 -4.28
N LEU A 85 -1.14 14.95 -3.21
CA LEU A 85 0.09 14.68 -2.48
C LEU A 85 0.91 13.54 -3.10
N LEU A 86 0.27 12.71 -3.92
CA LEU A 86 0.93 11.58 -4.56
C LEU A 86 1.22 11.88 -6.02
N LYS A 87 2.45 11.69 -6.43
CA LYS A 87 2.85 11.87 -7.83
C LYS A 87 2.35 10.71 -8.71
N GLY A 88 2.21 9.52 -8.15
CA GLY A 88 1.69 8.36 -8.84
C GLY A 88 1.56 7.16 -7.93
N ALA A 89 0.88 6.13 -8.41
CA ALA A 89 0.67 4.91 -7.63
C ALA A 89 0.69 3.68 -8.54
N ILE A 90 1.21 2.58 -8.00
CA ILE A 90 1.24 1.27 -8.65
C ILE A 90 0.55 0.28 -7.73
N PHE A 91 -0.44 -0.43 -8.25
CA PHE A 91 -1.18 -1.43 -7.48
C PHE A 91 -0.90 -2.81 -8.05
N VAL A 92 -0.35 -3.69 -7.20
CA VAL A 92 0.02 -5.05 -7.60
C VAL A 92 -0.90 -6.03 -6.90
N SER A 93 -1.65 -6.82 -7.66
CA SER A 93 -2.60 -7.81 -7.15
C SER A 93 -3.55 -7.21 -6.11
N ALA A 94 -3.89 -5.94 -6.28
CA ALA A 94 -4.76 -5.23 -5.36
C ALA A 94 -6.17 -5.14 -5.94
N ASN A 95 -7.14 -5.15 -5.02
CA ASN A 95 -8.55 -5.08 -5.34
C ASN A 95 -9.17 -4.04 -4.38
N PRO A 96 -9.93 -3.05 -4.89
CA PRO A 96 -10.50 -2.01 -4.02
C PRO A 96 -11.57 -2.52 -3.06
N GLY A 97 -11.86 -3.81 -3.13
CA GLY A 97 -12.92 -4.47 -2.39
C GLY A 97 -13.86 -5.14 -3.37
N LEU A 98 -14.53 -6.18 -2.92
CA LEU A 98 -15.51 -6.88 -3.73
C LEU A 98 -16.87 -6.23 -3.53
N GLU A 99 -17.29 -5.43 -4.51
CA GLU A 99 -18.55 -4.72 -4.46
C GLU A 99 -19.74 -5.61 -4.83
N HIS A 100 -19.48 -6.63 -5.65
CA HIS A 100 -20.50 -7.54 -6.11
C HIS A 100 -20.56 -8.79 -5.23
N GLU A 101 -21.77 -9.11 -4.79
CA GLU A 101 -22.04 -10.28 -3.96
C GLU A 101 -21.56 -11.59 -4.59
N VAL A 102 -21.71 -11.70 -5.92
CA VAL A 102 -21.29 -12.89 -6.67
C VAL A 102 -19.79 -13.09 -6.56
N GLU A 103 -19.02 -12.03 -6.69
CA GLU A 103 -17.57 -12.08 -6.57
C GLU A 103 -17.14 -12.47 -5.16
N ARG A 104 -17.80 -11.92 -4.14
CA ARG A 104 -17.54 -12.27 -2.74
C ARG A 104 -17.82 -13.73 -2.46
N ALA A 105 -18.93 -14.24 -2.95
CA ALA A 105 -19.32 -15.63 -2.77
C ALA A 105 -18.33 -16.57 -3.47
N SER A 106 -17.94 -16.24 -4.71
CA SER A 106 -16.95 -17.02 -5.47
C SER A 106 -15.60 -17.06 -4.76
N ARG A 107 -15.17 -15.94 -4.20
CA ARG A 107 -13.91 -15.86 -3.49
C ARG A 107 -13.93 -16.67 -2.19
N ARG A 108 -15.03 -16.60 -1.44
CA ARG A 108 -15.21 -17.42 -0.23
C ARG A 108 -15.17 -18.91 -0.55
N ALA A 109 -15.82 -19.33 -1.62
CA ALA A 109 -15.82 -20.72 -2.04
C ALA A 109 -14.41 -21.23 -2.36
N LYS A 110 -13.56 -20.37 -2.92
CA LYS A 110 -12.16 -20.73 -3.22
C LYS A 110 -11.31 -20.81 -1.95
N ASP A 111 -11.62 -20.00 -0.96
CA ASP A 111 -10.86 -19.94 0.29
C ASP A 111 -11.28 -21.04 1.28
N GLU A 112 -12.44 -21.64 1.09
CA GLU A 112 -12.92 -22.77 1.86
C GLU A 112 -12.40 -24.09 1.30
#